data_56d8075389c7578ee50bd27121645d3e
#
_entry.id   56d8075389c7578ee50bd27121645d3e
#
_cell.length_a   1.000
_cell.length_b   1.000
_cell.length_c   1.000
_cell.angle_alpha   90.00
_cell.angle_beta   90.00
_cell.angle_gamma   90.00
#
_symmetry.space_group_name_H-M   'P 1'
#
loop_
_entity.id
_entity.type
_entity.pdbx_description
1 polymer ?
#
loop_
_entity_poly.entity_id
_entity_poly.type
_entity_poly.pdbx_seq_one_letter_code
_entity_poly.pdbx_strand_id
1 'polypeptide(L)'
;MGAAVGTSLDDVREVGRDAIDDYRTKGHAVVRGLASQSEIDEYLPAISDATFRMRGDERPLAERDTYGKAFIQSMNLWTIDEMVKRFVFARRFARVAAELMGVRGVRLYHDQALFKEPGGGLTPWHQDQVYWPLDSDKTITMWMPLVDVPSEVGSVVFVSGSHHSGNLGGAEIGDNSQHYFDRLITERNYTTHSYAPMRAGDATFHSGWTLHGAPANETKTMRCVMTIIYFADDTRVGALDNPMRENDAQQWLGSRRTGELADGPLNPLLWSA
;
A
#
# COMPACT_ATOMS: atom_id res chain seq x y z
N MET A 1 -29.80 -15.63 -23.32
CA MET A 1 -29.23 -14.95 -22.16
C MET A 1 -27.76 -15.36 -22.13
N GLY A 2 -26.86 -14.51 -22.70
CA GLY A 2 -25.44 -14.73 -22.62
C GLY A 2 -24.98 -14.36 -21.21
N ALA A 3 -24.37 -15.31 -20.52
CA ALA A 3 -23.65 -15.04 -19.30
C ALA A 3 -22.58 -13.99 -19.62
N ALA A 4 -22.60 -12.84 -18.97
CA ALA A 4 -21.51 -11.90 -19.03
C ALA A 4 -20.26 -12.68 -18.54
N VAL A 5 -19.27 -12.84 -19.40
CA VAL A 5 -17.95 -13.35 -19.02
C VAL A 5 -17.40 -12.26 -18.10
N GLY A 6 -17.43 -12.53 -16.78
CA GLY A 6 -16.79 -11.65 -15.81
C GLY A 6 -15.33 -11.51 -16.20
N THR A 7 -14.84 -10.29 -16.37
CA THR A 7 -13.43 -10.02 -16.59
C THR A 7 -12.70 -10.46 -15.32
N SER A 8 -11.85 -11.48 -15.43
CA SER A 8 -11.04 -11.94 -14.32
C SER A 8 -9.93 -10.94 -14.03
N LEU A 9 -9.67 -10.62 -12.76
CA LEU A 9 -8.48 -9.86 -12.34
C LEU A 9 -7.15 -10.53 -12.74
N ASP A 10 -7.23 -11.74 -13.31
CA ASP A 10 -6.09 -12.44 -13.90
C ASP A 10 -5.77 -12.00 -15.33
N ASP A 11 -6.66 -11.23 -15.97
CA ASP A 11 -6.39 -10.63 -17.28
C ASP A 11 -5.25 -9.63 -17.19
N VAL A 12 -4.18 -9.91 -17.91
CA VAL A 12 -2.93 -9.16 -17.80
C VAL A 12 -2.99 -7.94 -18.71
N ARG A 13 -2.69 -6.75 -18.18
CA ARG A 13 -2.57 -5.51 -18.94
C ARG A 13 -1.14 -5.01 -18.92
N GLU A 14 -0.68 -4.42 -20.02
CA GLU A 14 0.60 -3.74 -20.08
C GLU A 14 0.52 -2.38 -19.39
N VAL A 15 1.59 -2.02 -18.70
CA VAL A 15 1.71 -0.69 -18.07
C VAL A 15 2.17 0.31 -19.13
N GLY A 16 1.50 1.47 -19.21
CA GLY A 16 1.92 2.56 -20.07
C GLY A 16 3.32 3.08 -19.72
N ARG A 17 4.11 3.45 -20.73
CA ARG A 17 5.48 3.97 -20.52
C ARG A 17 5.51 5.17 -19.58
N ASP A 18 4.55 6.07 -19.67
CA ASP A 18 4.46 7.24 -18.80
C ASP A 18 4.38 6.86 -17.32
N ALA A 19 3.62 5.81 -16.97
CA ALA A 19 3.54 5.33 -15.58
C ALA A 19 4.87 4.70 -15.11
N ILE A 20 5.59 4.00 -15.99
CA ILE A 20 6.92 3.45 -15.70
C ILE A 20 7.92 4.58 -15.48
N ASP A 21 7.91 5.59 -16.33
CA ASP A 21 8.82 6.74 -16.24
C ASP A 21 8.50 7.59 -15.01
N ASP A 22 7.22 7.79 -14.69
CA ASP A 22 6.78 8.46 -13.47
C ASP A 22 7.23 7.72 -12.22
N TYR A 23 7.02 6.40 -12.16
CA TYR A 23 7.47 5.60 -11.02
C TYR A 23 8.99 5.70 -10.82
N ARG A 24 9.77 5.60 -11.89
CA ARG A 24 11.25 5.69 -11.83
C ARG A 24 11.75 7.05 -11.40
N THR A 25 11.12 8.13 -11.87
CA THR A 25 11.59 9.50 -11.62
C THR A 25 11.01 10.11 -10.36
N LYS A 26 9.74 9.83 -10.06
CA LYS A 26 9.00 10.41 -8.93
C LYS A 26 8.93 9.49 -7.72
N GLY A 27 9.12 8.18 -7.89
CA GLY A 27 8.93 7.14 -6.88
C GLY A 27 7.47 6.71 -6.73
N HIS A 28 6.57 7.26 -7.55
CA HIS A 28 5.15 6.93 -7.54
C HIS A 28 4.52 7.12 -8.92
N ALA A 29 3.46 6.35 -9.20
CA ALA A 29 2.69 6.45 -10.43
C ALA A 29 1.21 6.15 -10.17
N VAL A 30 0.35 6.47 -11.13
CA VAL A 30 -1.07 6.08 -11.14
C VAL A 30 -1.38 5.23 -12.36
N VAL A 31 -2.18 4.19 -12.14
CA VAL A 31 -2.78 3.38 -13.21
C VAL A 31 -4.30 3.49 -13.08
N ARG A 32 -4.92 4.24 -13.98
CA ARG A 32 -6.36 4.48 -13.93
C ARG A 32 -7.13 3.26 -14.44
N GLY A 33 -8.25 2.94 -13.78
CA GLY A 33 -9.13 1.84 -14.15
C GLY A 33 -8.43 0.48 -14.13
N LEU A 34 -7.51 0.26 -13.16
CA LEU A 34 -6.80 -1.01 -13.01
C LEU A 34 -7.76 -2.15 -12.67
N ALA A 35 -8.79 -1.88 -11.88
CA ALA A 35 -9.97 -2.72 -11.74
C ALA A 35 -11.22 -1.95 -12.24
N SER A 36 -12.17 -2.67 -12.82
CA SER A 36 -13.47 -2.12 -13.20
C SER A 36 -14.39 -1.92 -12.00
N GLN A 37 -15.40 -1.08 -12.13
CA GLN A 37 -16.41 -0.91 -11.07
C GLN A 37 -17.07 -2.24 -10.70
N SER A 38 -17.38 -3.09 -11.68
CA SER A 38 -17.99 -4.40 -11.43
C SER A 38 -17.09 -5.35 -10.65
N GLU A 39 -15.78 -5.31 -10.90
CA GLU A 39 -14.80 -6.07 -10.12
C GLU A 39 -14.74 -5.52 -8.67
N ILE A 40 -14.72 -4.21 -8.49
CA ILE A 40 -14.75 -3.61 -7.14
C ILE A 40 -16.04 -3.98 -6.39
N ASP A 41 -17.20 -3.92 -7.06
CA ASP A 41 -18.49 -4.28 -6.46
C ASP A 41 -18.55 -5.75 -6.03
N GLU A 42 -17.82 -6.64 -6.73
CA GLU A 42 -17.70 -8.06 -6.36
C GLU A 42 -16.88 -8.26 -5.08
N TYR A 43 -15.75 -7.54 -4.91
CA TYR A 43 -14.82 -7.80 -3.81
C TYR A 43 -15.02 -6.90 -2.57
N LEU A 44 -15.56 -5.69 -2.73
CA LEU A 44 -15.74 -4.74 -1.64
C LEU A 44 -16.52 -5.29 -0.43
N PRO A 45 -17.61 -6.07 -0.59
CA PRO A 45 -18.32 -6.63 0.56
C PRO A 45 -17.46 -7.57 1.41
N ALA A 46 -16.71 -8.47 0.78
CA ALA A 46 -15.83 -9.43 1.47
C ALA A 46 -14.65 -8.70 2.15
N ILE A 47 -14.02 -7.75 1.47
CA ILE A 47 -12.94 -6.93 2.04
C ILE A 47 -13.45 -6.13 3.24
N SER A 48 -14.64 -5.53 3.15
CA SER A 48 -15.22 -4.76 4.23
C SER A 48 -15.53 -5.64 5.45
N ASP A 49 -16.18 -6.79 5.25
CA ASP A 49 -16.50 -7.72 6.33
C ASP A 49 -15.21 -8.21 7.02
N ALA A 50 -14.21 -8.65 6.24
CA ALA A 50 -12.93 -9.08 6.79
C ALA A 50 -12.23 -7.96 7.58
N THR A 51 -12.26 -6.72 7.06
CA THR A 51 -11.66 -5.56 7.73
C THR A 51 -12.27 -5.33 9.11
N PHE A 52 -13.61 -5.32 9.20
CA PHE A 52 -14.27 -5.07 10.46
C PHE A 52 -14.16 -6.23 11.45
N ARG A 53 -14.06 -7.48 10.96
CA ARG A 53 -13.78 -8.66 11.81
C ARG A 53 -12.39 -8.64 12.43
N MET A 54 -11.40 -8.11 11.68
CA MET A 54 -9.98 -8.13 12.07
C MET A 54 -9.48 -6.82 12.66
N ARG A 55 -10.34 -5.82 12.81
CA ARG A 55 -9.92 -4.54 13.39
C ARG A 55 -9.38 -4.73 14.82
N GLY A 56 -8.20 -4.17 15.07
CA GLY A 56 -7.54 -4.30 16.37
C GLY A 56 -8.01 -3.30 17.42
N ASP A 57 -8.49 -2.13 17.00
CA ASP A 57 -8.93 -1.05 17.90
C ASP A 57 -10.42 -0.77 17.72
N GLU A 58 -11.22 -1.13 18.72
CA GLU A 58 -12.67 -0.92 18.75
C GLU A 58 -13.09 0.37 19.47
N ARG A 59 -12.12 1.12 20.01
CA ARG A 59 -12.42 2.39 20.70
C ARG A 59 -13.07 3.39 19.75
N PRO A 60 -13.92 4.29 20.27
CA PRO A 60 -14.42 5.43 19.52
C PRO A 60 -13.25 6.24 18.91
N LEU A 61 -13.45 6.80 17.72
CA LEU A 61 -12.41 7.56 17.01
C LEU A 61 -11.76 8.64 17.88
N ALA A 62 -12.54 9.33 18.72
CA ALA A 62 -12.03 10.41 19.59
C ALA A 62 -11.03 9.93 20.65
N GLU A 63 -11.08 8.65 21.04
CA GLU A 63 -10.26 8.05 22.11
C GLU A 63 -8.96 7.41 21.58
N ARG A 64 -8.78 7.35 20.26
CA ARG A 64 -7.59 6.77 19.65
C ARG A 64 -6.46 7.80 19.60
N ASP A 65 -5.21 7.32 19.52
CA ASP A 65 -4.05 8.17 19.23
C ASP A 65 -4.04 8.68 17.78
N THR A 66 -3.07 9.48 17.39
CA THR A 66 -2.97 10.08 16.05
C THR A 66 -2.98 9.03 14.95
N TYR A 67 -2.23 7.94 15.11
CA TYR A 67 -2.19 6.87 14.11
C TYR A 67 -3.50 6.09 14.06
N GLY A 68 -4.07 5.72 15.21
CA GLY A 68 -5.37 5.03 15.29
C GLY A 68 -6.55 5.87 14.79
N LYS A 69 -6.42 7.22 14.81
CA LYS A 69 -7.40 8.12 14.19
C LYS A 69 -7.26 8.20 12.67
N ALA A 70 -6.11 7.82 12.11
CA ALA A 70 -5.89 7.90 10.67
C ALA A 70 -6.78 6.94 9.88
N PHE A 71 -6.95 5.70 10.37
CA PHE A 71 -7.81 4.69 9.73
C PHE A 71 -7.99 3.44 10.61
N ILE A 72 -9.03 2.66 10.33
CA ILE A 72 -9.13 1.26 10.73
C ILE A 72 -8.16 0.48 9.84
N GLN A 73 -7.18 -0.18 10.45
CA GLN A 73 -6.19 -1.00 9.74
C GLN A 73 -6.40 -2.48 10.06
N SER A 74 -6.42 -3.29 9.02
CA SER A 74 -6.46 -4.75 9.14
C SER A 74 -5.54 -5.36 8.10
N MET A 75 -4.70 -6.32 8.50
CA MET A 75 -3.59 -6.85 7.69
C MET A 75 -3.76 -8.34 7.41
N ASN A 76 -3.17 -8.80 6.30
CA ASN A 76 -3.19 -10.20 5.87
C ASN A 76 -4.60 -10.82 5.83
N LEU A 77 -5.56 -10.04 5.36
CA LEU A 77 -6.96 -10.45 5.23
C LEU A 77 -7.13 -11.64 4.27
N TRP A 78 -6.20 -11.80 3.32
CA TRP A 78 -6.17 -12.92 2.40
C TRP A 78 -6.09 -14.29 3.09
N THR A 79 -5.59 -14.32 4.33
CA THR A 79 -5.45 -15.57 5.10
C THR A 79 -6.75 -16.07 5.72
N ILE A 80 -7.77 -15.21 5.80
CA ILE A 80 -9.03 -15.49 6.51
C ILE A 80 -10.26 -15.49 5.59
N ASP A 81 -10.11 -15.05 4.34
CA ASP A 81 -11.22 -14.95 3.40
C ASP A 81 -10.76 -15.25 1.96
N GLU A 82 -11.42 -16.22 1.30
CA GLU A 82 -11.06 -16.67 -0.05
C GLU A 82 -11.38 -15.61 -1.14
N MET A 83 -12.39 -14.75 -0.95
CA MET A 83 -12.66 -13.66 -1.90
C MET A 83 -11.58 -12.59 -1.80
N VAL A 84 -11.20 -12.21 -0.57
CA VAL A 84 -10.08 -11.29 -0.35
C VAL A 84 -8.79 -11.88 -0.93
N LYS A 85 -8.55 -13.17 -0.74
CA LYS A 85 -7.38 -13.85 -1.33
C LYS A 85 -7.36 -13.73 -2.85
N ARG A 86 -8.49 -13.95 -3.53
CA ARG A 86 -8.55 -13.79 -5.00
C ARG A 86 -8.20 -12.37 -5.43
N PHE A 87 -8.65 -11.36 -4.69
CA PHE A 87 -8.31 -9.97 -4.96
C PHE A 87 -6.80 -9.72 -4.76
N VAL A 88 -6.25 -10.13 -3.62
CA VAL A 88 -4.83 -9.91 -3.27
C VAL A 88 -3.89 -10.67 -4.22
N PHE A 89 -4.29 -11.85 -4.67
CA PHE A 89 -3.50 -12.71 -5.56
C PHE A 89 -3.70 -12.39 -7.05
N ALA A 90 -4.44 -11.33 -7.37
CA ALA A 90 -4.72 -10.93 -8.73
C ALA A 90 -3.43 -10.75 -9.56
N ARG A 91 -3.26 -11.57 -10.59
CA ARG A 91 -2.09 -11.55 -11.48
C ARG A 91 -1.91 -10.20 -12.17
N ARG A 92 -3.02 -9.51 -12.50
CA ARG A 92 -3.02 -8.17 -13.08
C ARG A 92 -2.26 -7.17 -12.20
N PHE A 93 -2.52 -7.16 -10.89
CA PHE A 93 -1.88 -6.23 -9.96
C PHE A 93 -0.39 -6.55 -9.77
N ALA A 94 -0.09 -7.83 -9.58
CA ALA A 94 1.29 -8.31 -9.39
C ALA A 94 2.16 -8.03 -10.63
N ARG A 95 1.63 -8.21 -11.85
CA ARG A 95 2.33 -7.86 -13.08
C ARG A 95 2.65 -6.37 -13.16
N VAL A 96 1.66 -5.51 -12.89
CA VAL A 96 1.87 -4.05 -12.89
C VAL A 96 2.98 -3.66 -11.89
N ALA A 97 2.96 -4.23 -10.69
CA ALA A 97 4.00 -4.02 -9.70
C ALA A 97 5.39 -4.44 -10.22
N ALA A 98 5.49 -5.62 -10.85
CA ALA A 98 6.73 -6.12 -11.44
C ALA A 98 7.26 -5.20 -12.57
N GLU A 99 6.38 -4.77 -13.48
CA GLU A 99 6.75 -3.89 -14.60
C GLU A 99 7.22 -2.50 -14.12
N LEU A 100 6.52 -1.90 -13.14
CA LEU A 100 6.91 -0.62 -12.55
C LEU A 100 8.28 -0.70 -11.88
N MET A 101 8.53 -1.74 -11.08
CA MET A 101 9.83 -1.96 -10.43
C MET A 101 10.93 -2.40 -11.42
N GLY A 102 10.57 -2.91 -12.61
CA GLY A 102 11.51 -3.45 -13.58
C GLY A 102 12.15 -4.76 -13.13
N VAL A 103 11.38 -5.64 -12.46
CA VAL A 103 11.81 -6.95 -11.97
C VAL A 103 11.07 -8.09 -12.67
N ARG A 104 11.65 -9.29 -12.67
CA ARG A 104 11.07 -10.45 -13.34
C ARG A 104 9.95 -11.12 -12.55
N GLY A 105 10.00 -11.06 -11.22
CA GLY A 105 9.02 -11.68 -10.35
C GLY A 105 8.77 -10.85 -9.10
N VAL A 106 7.57 -11.00 -8.55
CA VAL A 106 7.19 -10.34 -7.29
C VAL A 106 6.49 -11.28 -6.34
N ARG A 107 6.80 -11.13 -5.06
CA ARG A 107 6.16 -11.79 -3.93
C ARG A 107 5.29 -10.81 -3.16
N LEU A 108 4.28 -11.35 -2.51
CA LEU A 108 3.48 -10.62 -1.53
C LEU A 108 4.31 -10.38 -0.26
N TYR A 109 4.35 -9.13 0.24
CA TYR A 109 4.80 -8.85 1.59
C TYR A 109 3.63 -9.03 2.57
N HIS A 110 2.61 -8.22 2.44
CA HIS A 110 1.27 -8.39 3.05
C HIS A 110 0.24 -7.51 2.33
N ASP A 111 -1.03 -7.74 2.60
CA ASP A 111 -2.11 -6.81 2.28
C ASP A 111 -2.53 -6.00 3.50
N GLN A 112 -3.15 -4.83 3.27
CA GLN A 112 -3.76 -4.02 4.31
C GLN A 112 -5.04 -3.36 3.79
N ALA A 113 -6.11 -3.49 4.54
CA ALA A 113 -7.25 -2.60 4.40
C ALA A 113 -7.04 -1.35 5.27
N LEU A 114 -7.24 -0.18 4.66
CA LEU A 114 -7.06 1.13 5.30
C LEU A 114 -8.36 1.94 5.16
N PHE A 115 -9.28 1.77 6.11
CA PHE A 115 -10.59 2.41 6.07
C PHE A 115 -10.58 3.66 6.94
N LYS A 116 -10.63 4.84 6.30
CA LYS A 116 -10.63 6.14 6.98
C LYS A 116 -12.07 6.57 7.26
N GLU A 117 -12.42 6.60 8.53
CA GLU A 117 -13.76 6.97 9.01
C GLU A 117 -14.08 8.43 8.71
N PRO A 118 -15.38 8.83 8.66
CA PRO A 118 -15.76 10.23 8.68
C PRO A 118 -15.13 10.97 9.86
N GLY A 119 -14.43 12.07 9.60
CA GLY A 119 -13.66 12.78 10.63
C GLY A 119 -12.35 12.09 11.02
N GLY A 120 -11.96 11.03 10.33
CA GLY A 120 -10.67 10.36 10.53
C GLY A 120 -9.49 11.31 10.32
N GLY A 121 -8.48 11.22 11.20
CA GLY A 121 -7.33 12.11 11.24
C GLY A 121 -6.40 12.00 10.03
N LEU A 122 -5.39 12.85 9.96
CA LEU A 122 -4.33 12.74 8.96
C LEU A 122 -3.55 11.43 9.15
N THR A 123 -2.97 10.91 8.07
CA THR A 123 -1.93 9.89 8.10
C THR A 123 -0.60 10.62 8.07
N PRO A 124 0.21 10.58 9.15
CA PRO A 124 1.48 11.30 9.20
C PRO A 124 2.44 10.88 8.09
N TRP A 125 3.32 11.78 7.68
CA TRP A 125 4.39 11.48 6.74
C TRP A 125 5.27 10.32 7.23
N HIS A 126 5.55 9.36 6.34
CA HIS A 126 6.39 8.20 6.63
C HIS A 126 6.96 7.58 5.36
N GLN A 127 7.94 6.72 5.53
CA GLN A 127 8.47 5.82 4.50
C GLN A 127 8.24 4.38 4.95
N ASP A 128 7.57 3.59 4.12
CA ASP A 128 7.22 2.18 4.44
C ASP A 128 8.46 1.30 4.66
N GLN A 129 9.49 1.49 3.84
CA GLN A 129 10.72 0.66 3.85
C GLN A 129 11.47 0.68 5.18
N VAL A 130 11.25 1.66 6.03
CA VAL A 130 11.87 1.75 7.35
C VAL A 130 11.51 0.55 8.22
N TYR A 131 10.29 0.05 8.07
CA TYR A 131 9.77 -1.09 8.82
C TYR A 131 10.22 -2.43 8.25
N TRP A 132 10.46 -2.51 6.94
CA TRP A 132 10.64 -3.79 6.24
C TRP A 132 12.09 -4.28 6.33
N PRO A 133 12.33 -5.47 6.92
CA PRO A 133 13.66 -6.07 7.00
C PRO A 133 14.00 -6.81 5.70
N LEU A 134 14.03 -6.08 4.59
CA LEU A 134 14.37 -6.60 3.27
C LEU A 134 15.69 -5.98 2.82
N ASP A 135 16.57 -6.79 2.20
CA ASP A 135 17.88 -6.37 1.70
C ASP A 135 17.82 -5.73 0.31
N SER A 136 16.65 -5.29 -0.09
CA SER A 136 16.36 -4.74 -1.41
C SER A 136 15.53 -3.46 -1.29
N ASP A 137 15.76 -2.52 -2.21
CA ASP A 137 14.93 -1.35 -2.44
C ASP A 137 13.79 -1.62 -3.47
N LYS A 138 13.75 -2.84 -4.02
CA LYS A 138 12.72 -3.29 -4.96
C LYS A 138 11.46 -3.72 -4.21
N THR A 139 10.82 -2.75 -3.60
CA THR A 139 9.54 -2.86 -2.89
C THR A 139 8.57 -1.84 -3.43
N ILE A 140 7.30 -2.20 -3.49
CA ILE A 140 6.25 -1.34 -4.04
C ILE A 140 4.92 -1.59 -3.34
N THR A 141 4.25 -0.51 -2.96
CA THR A 141 2.89 -0.55 -2.42
C THR A 141 1.90 -0.13 -3.50
N MET A 142 0.95 -1.01 -3.81
CA MET A 142 -0.28 -0.64 -4.51
C MET A 142 -1.27 -0.06 -3.49
N TRP A 143 -1.87 1.08 -3.81
CA TRP A 143 -2.94 1.70 -3.03
C TRP A 143 -4.17 1.89 -3.94
N MET A 144 -5.23 1.13 -3.69
CA MET A 144 -6.44 1.09 -4.53
C MET A 144 -7.68 1.50 -3.73
N PRO A 145 -8.33 2.62 -4.07
CA PRO A 145 -9.63 2.95 -3.49
C PRO A 145 -10.70 1.97 -4.00
N LEU A 146 -11.52 1.50 -3.08
CA LEU A 146 -12.67 0.64 -3.32
C LEU A 146 -13.98 1.44 -3.41
N VAL A 147 -13.91 2.74 -3.21
CA VAL A 147 -14.96 3.75 -3.37
C VAL A 147 -14.37 4.95 -4.07
N ASP A 148 -15.18 5.81 -4.66
CA ASP A 148 -14.69 7.07 -5.23
C ASP A 148 -14.07 7.95 -4.14
N VAL A 149 -12.90 8.53 -4.45
CA VAL A 149 -12.10 9.35 -3.53
C VAL A 149 -11.95 10.75 -4.12
N PRO A 150 -12.89 11.67 -3.85
CA PRO A 150 -12.69 13.10 -4.11
C PRO A 150 -11.56 13.65 -3.22
N SER A 151 -11.10 14.86 -3.51
CA SER A 151 -9.91 15.44 -2.84
C SER A 151 -10.08 15.55 -1.31
N GLU A 152 -11.30 15.76 -0.82
CA GLU A 152 -11.64 16.04 0.58
C GLU A 152 -11.70 14.80 1.47
N VAL A 153 -11.69 13.60 0.88
CA VAL A 153 -11.76 12.32 1.63
C VAL A 153 -10.40 11.89 2.20
N GLY A 154 -9.35 12.61 1.87
CA GLY A 154 -8.00 12.30 2.35
C GLY A 154 -7.29 11.27 1.46
N SER A 155 -7.11 11.59 0.17
CA SER A 155 -6.30 10.79 -0.75
C SER A 155 -4.83 10.81 -0.35
N VAL A 156 -4.11 9.74 -0.71
CA VAL A 156 -2.65 9.69 -0.49
C VAL A 156 -1.93 10.82 -1.23
N VAL A 157 -0.94 11.39 -0.57
CA VAL A 157 -0.05 12.44 -1.08
C VAL A 157 1.38 11.91 -1.03
N PHE A 158 2.13 12.09 -2.11
CA PHE A 158 3.50 11.64 -2.28
C PHE A 158 4.46 12.82 -2.34
N VAL A 159 5.66 12.64 -1.83
CA VAL A 159 6.78 13.58 -2.00
C VAL A 159 7.61 13.08 -3.18
N SER A 160 7.45 13.72 -4.34
CA SER A 160 8.07 13.28 -5.59
C SER A 160 9.60 13.30 -5.51
N GLY A 161 10.24 12.19 -5.95
CA GLY A 161 11.68 12.05 -5.98
C GLY A 161 12.32 11.71 -4.62
N SER A 162 11.55 11.69 -3.53
CA SER A 162 12.08 11.41 -2.18
C SER A 162 12.74 10.04 -2.05
N HIS A 163 12.27 9.05 -2.82
CA HIS A 163 12.81 7.68 -2.83
C HIS A 163 14.29 7.62 -3.26
N HIS A 164 14.78 8.56 -4.06
CA HIS A 164 16.19 8.62 -4.45
C HIS A 164 17.14 8.90 -3.27
N SER A 165 16.63 9.45 -2.18
CA SER A 165 17.41 9.74 -0.98
C SER A 165 17.47 8.55 -0.01
N GLY A 166 16.83 7.41 -0.31
CA GLY A 166 16.75 6.26 0.58
C GLY A 166 16.09 6.62 1.92
N ASN A 167 16.67 6.12 3.00
CA ASN A 167 16.18 6.43 4.35
C ASN A 167 16.40 7.93 4.68
N LEU A 168 15.32 8.65 4.84
CA LEU A 168 15.33 10.09 5.17
C LEU A 168 15.43 10.37 6.67
N GLY A 169 15.50 9.33 7.50
CA GLY A 169 15.46 9.45 8.95
C GLY A 169 14.02 9.64 9.45
N GLY A 170 13.89 10.18 10.65
CA GLY A 170 12.60 10.43 11.29
C GLY A 170 12.29 9.40 12.37
N ALA A 171 11.22 9.68 13.11
CA ALA A 171 10.67 8.79 14.13
C ALA A 171 9.66 7.82 13.49
N GLU A 172 9.17 6.88 14.31
CA GLU A 172 7.97 6.10 13.98
C GLU A 172 6.81 7.01 13.55
N ILE A 173 5.93 6.48 12.71
CA ILE A 173 4.77 7.21 12.22
C ILE A 173 3.93 7.79 13.36
N GLY A 174 3.73 9.11 13.35
CA GLY A 174 3.03 9.85 14.40
C GLY A 174 3.31 11.35 14.32
N ASP A 175 2.96 12.08 15.38
CA ASP A 175 3.10 13.54 15.42
C ASP A 175 4.56 14.00 15.21
N ASN A 176 5.52 13.26 15.78
CA ASN A 176 6.94 13.58 15.64
C ASN A 176 7.41 13.41 14.20
N SER A 177 6.99 12.35 13.50
CA SER A 177 7.33 12.15 12.10
C SER A 177 6.70 13.21 11.21
N GLN A 178 5.45 13.61 11.49
CA GLN A 178 4.78 14.69 10.78
C GLN A 178 5.60 15.97 10.82
N HIS A 179 5.95 16.46 12.03
CA HIS A 179 6.72 17.69 12.20
C HIS A 179 8.12 17.62 11.59
N TYR A 180 8.78 16.47 11.70
CA TYR A 180 10.10 16.25 11.12
C TYR A 180 10.06 16.38 9.60
N PHE A 181 9.14 15.65 8.95
CA PHE A 181 9.06 15.63 7.50
C PHE A 181 8.47 16.89 6.89
N ASP A 182 7.57 17.61 7.57
CA ASP A 182 7.10 18.93 7.12
C ASP A 182 8.28 19.90 6.95
N ARG A 183 9.20 19.91 7.93
CA ARG A 183 10.43 20.71 7.83
C ARG A 183 11.34 20.23 6.70
N LEU A 184 11.58 18.94 6.62
CA LEU A 184 12.45 18.34 5.60
C LEU A 184 11.93 18.62 4.17
N ILE A 185 10.63 18.51 3.94
CA ILE A 185 9.98 18.81 2.65
C ILE A 185 10.26 20.26 2.27
N THR A 186 10.09 21.18 3.23
CA THR A 186 10.32 22.60 3.03
C THR A 186 11.82 22.92 2.78
N GLU A 187 12.71 22.40 3.63
CA GLU A 187 14.15 22.66 3.57
C GLU A 187 14.80 22.12 2.28
N ARG A 188 14.33 20.97 1.80
CA ARG A 188 14.82 20.34 0.56
C ARG A 188 14.06 20.77 -0.70
N ASN A 189 13.07 21.67 -0.54
CA ASN A 189 12.22 22.16 -1.62
C ASN A 189 11.60 21.01 -2.44
N TYR A 190 11.15 19.95 -1.76
CA TYR A 190 10.46 18.85 -2.40
C TYR A 190 9.06 19.26 -2.87
N THR A 191 8.61 18.65 -3.98
CA THR A 191 7.25 18.83 -4.51
C THR A 191 6.36 17.69 -4.01
N THR A 192 5.18 18.03 -3.52
CA THR A 192 4.14 17.05 -3.19
C THR A 192 3.18 16.85 -4.35
N HIS A 193 2.68 15.62 -4.49
CA HIS A 193 1.74 15.26 -5.55
C HIS A 193 0.62 14.36 -5.02
N SER A 194 -0.62 14.62 -5.47
CA SER A 194 -1.77 13.72 -5.25
C SER A 194 -2.45 13.45 -6.59
N TYR A 195 -2.96 12.25 -6.75
CA TYR A 195 -3.69 11.85 -7.95
C TYR A 195 -5.22 12.02 -7.83
N ALA A 196 -5.69 12.60 -6.71
CA ALA A 196 -7.11 12.87 -6.54
C ALA A 196 -7.66 13.87 -7.58
N PRO A 197 -8.92 13.76 -7.99
CA PRO A 197 -9.86 12.72 -7.58
C PRO A 197 -9.52 11.34 -8.20
N MET A 198 -9.84 10.27 -7.47
CA MET A 198 -9.69 8.90 -7.93
C MET A 198 -11.04 8.18 -7.93
N ARG A 199 -11.27 7.32 -8.92
CA ARG A 199 -12.42 6.43 -8.95
C ARG A 199 -12.11 5.13 -8.26
N ALA A 200 -13.12 4.43 -7.79
CA ALA A 200 -12.99 3.04 -7.37
C ALA A 200 -12.32 2.21 -8.47
N GLY A 201 -11.28 1.43 -8.11
CA GLY A 201 -10.50 0.64 -9.07
C GLY A 201 -9.36 1.36 -9.80
N ASP A 202 -9.18 2.68 -9.62
CA ASP A 202 -7.90 3.33 -9.92
C ASP A 202 -6.84 2.82 -8.91
N ALA A 203 -5.58 2.78 -9.29
CA ALA A 203 -4.53 2.44 -8.34
C ALA A 203 -3.34 3.38 -8.42
N THR A 204 -2.81 3.79 -7.29
CA THR A 204 -1.47 4.35 -7.23
C THR A 204 -0.47 3.29 -6.78
N PHE A 205 0.77 3.47 -7.21
CA PHE A 205 1.89 2.63 -6.83
C PHE A 205 3.02 3.51 -6.35
N HIS A 206 3.67 3.15 -5.26
CA HIS A 206 4.83 3.90 -4.75
C HIS A 206 5.91 2.97 -4.21
N SER A 207 7.17 3.38 -4.38
CA SER A 207 8.34 2.71 -3.81
C SER A 207 8.30 2.78 -2.29
N GLY A 208 8.78 1.76 -1.60
CA GLY A 208 8.87 1.74 -0.14
C GLY A 208 9.66 2.93 0.45
N TRP A 209 10.60 3.51 -0.29
CA TRP A 209 11.32 4.73 0.10
C TRP A 209 10.63 6.03 -0.25
N THR A 210 9.47 6.00 -0.91
CA THR A 210 8.72 7.24 -1.19
C THR A 210 8.08 7.78 0.08
N LEU A 211 8.46 8.99 0.46
CA LEU A 211 7.82 9.70 1.58
C LEU A 211 6.38 10.02 1.18
N HIS A 212 5.42 9.62 2.02
CA HIS A 212 4.00 9.80 1.73
C HIS A 212 3.17 9.96 3.02
N GLY A 213 1.96 10.45 2.86
CA GLY A 213 1.00 10.65 3.93
C GLY A 213 -0.39 10.87 3.35
N ALA A 214 -1.37 11.24 4.16
CA ALA A 214 -2.69 11.59 3.67
C ALA A 214 -3.36 12.63 4.60
N PRO A 215 -4.11 13.60 4.06
CA PRO A 215 -4.91 14.50 4.89
C PRO A 215 -6.04 13.76 5.61
N ALA A 216 -6.69 14.47 6.52
CA ALA A 216 -7.88 13.99 7.22
C ALA A 216 -9.04 13.75 6.24
N ASN A 217 -10.02 12.97 6.68
CA ASN A 217 -11.29 12.81 5.97
C ASN A 217 -12.29 13.83 6.51
N GLU A 218 -12.49 14.91 5.77
CA GLU A 218 -13.41 15.99 6.15
C GLU A 218 -14.86 15.74 5.71
N THR A 219 -15.14 14.57 5.16
CA THR A 219 -16.45 14.20 4.64
C THR A 219 -17.26 13.35 5.64
N LYS A 220 -18.51 13.03 5.26
CA LYS A 220 -19.39 12.15 6.03
C LYS A 220 -19.35 10.70 5.55
N THR A 221 -18.50 10.37 4.57
CA THR A 221 -18.39 9.04 3.99
C THR A 221 -17.08 8.38 4.38
N MET A 222 -17.10 7.06 4.51
CA MET A 222 -15.89 6.29 4.78
C MET A 222 -15.05 6.14 3.49
N ARG A 223 -13.75 6.35 3.58
CA ARG A 223 -12.80 6.03 2.52
C ARG A 223 -12.32 4.58 2.70
N CYS A 224 -12.76 3.70 1.83
CA CYS A 224 -12.35 2.30 1.81
C CYS A 224 -11.19 2.11 0.82
N VAL A 225 -10.07 1.62 1.31
CA VAL A 225 -8.86 1.38 0.49
C VAL A 225 -8.30 0.01 0.80
N MET A 226 -7.83 -0.68 -0.25
CA MET A 226 -7.01 -1.87 -0.12
C MET A 226 -5.59 -1.56 -0.61
N THR A 227 -4.59 -1.92 0.17
CA THR A 227 -3.19 -1.89 -0.24
C THR A 227 -2.63 -3.30 -0.34
N ILE A 228 -1.75 -3.49 -1.31
CA ILE A 228 -1.00 -4.74 -1.47
C ILE A 228 0.47 -4.36 -1.65
N ILE A 229 1.30 -4.89 -0.79
CA ILE A 229 2.74 -4.62 -0.81
C ILE A 229 3.44 -5.79 -1.47
N TYR A 230 4.30 -5.48 -2.43
CA TYR A 230 5.11 -6.44 -3.17
C TYR A 230 6.61 -6.15 -3.00
N PHE A 231 7.41 -7.19 -3.17
CA PHE A 231 8.86 -7.09 -3.29
C PHE A 231 9.38 -8.05 -4.37
N ALA A 232 10.59 -7.79 -4.88
CA ALA A 232 11.21 -8.62 -5.91
C ALA A 232 11.46 -10.06 -5.39
N ASP A 233 11.22 -11.06 -6.24
CA ASP A 233 11.24 -12.49 -5.87
C ASP A 233 12.58 -12.98 -5.28
N ASP A 234 13.68 -12.40 -5.68
CA ASP A 234 15.03 -12.76 -5.23
C ASP A 234 15.50 -12.05 -3.96
N THR A 235 14.62 -11.26 -3.34
CA THR A 235 14.90 -10.50 -2.12
C THR A 235 15.18 -11.42 -0.94
N ARG A 236 16.16 -11.03 -0.13
CA ARG A 236 16.52 -11.72 1.11
C ARG A 236 16.11 -10.87 2.32
N VAL A 237 16.04 -11.54 3.46
CA VAL A 237 15.87 -10.86 4.74
C VAL A 237 17.11 -10.03 5.04
N GLY A 238 16.94 -8.75 5.25
CA GLY A 238 17.99 -7.80 5.60
C GLY A 238 18.35 -7.82 7.08
N ALA A 239 19.01 -6.76 7.54
CA ALA A 239 19.39 -6.62 8.93
C ALA A 239 18.15 -6.49 9.83
N LEU A 240 18.14 -7.23 10.94
CA LEU A 240 17.17 -7.13 12.04
C LEU A 240 17.79 -6.28 13.14
N ASP A 241 18.03 -5.01 12.84
CA ASP A 241 18.84 -4.09 13.63
C ASP A 241 18.05 -3.19 14.58
N ASN A 242 16.74 -3.38 14.60
CA ASN A 242 15.84 -2.66 15.50
C ASN A 242 14.55 -3.47 15.77
N PRO A 243 13.82 -3.16 16.87
CA PRO A 243 12.63 -3.91 17.27
C PRO A 243 11.51 -3.95 16.21
N MET A 244 11.36 -2.91 15.39
CA MET A 244 10.34 -2.87 14.34
C MET A 244 10.61 -3.93 13.27
N ARG A 245 11.86 -4.01 12.79
CA ARG A 245 12.28 -5.00 11.79
C ARG A 245 12.29 -6.42 12.34
N GLU A 246 12.65 -6.61 13.61
CA GLU A 246 12.52 -7.91 14.27
C GLU A 246 11.06 -8.36 14.33
N ASN A 247 10.16 -7.47 14.73
CA ASN A 247 8.72 -7.74 14.77
C ASN A 247 8.16 -8.05 13.37
N ASP A 248 8.51 -7.28 12.35
CA ASP A 248 8.07 -7.50 10.97
C ASP A 248 8.58 -8.84 10.41
N ALA A 249 9.84 -9.20 10.67
CA ALA A 249 10.39 -10.49 10.26
C ALA A 249 9.62 -11.65 10.91
N GLN A 250 9.27 -11.52 12.18
CA GLN A 250 8.50 -12.52 12.90
C GLN A 250 7.06 -12.63 12.38
N GLN A 251 6.41 -11.52 12.16
CA GLN A 251 4.99 -11.49 11.76
C GLN A 251 4.78 -11.82 10.28
N TRP A 252 5.64 -11.28 9.40
CA TRP A 252 5.38 -11.28 7.96
C TRP A 252 6.31 -12.17 7.14
N LEU A 253 7.53 -12.46 7.62
CA LEU A 253 8.51 -13.26 6.90
C LEU A 253 8.72 -14.68 7.47
N GLY A 254 7.78 -15.14 8.32
CA GLY A 254 7.82 -16.50 8.88
C GLY A 254 9.07 -16.76 9.74
N SER A 255 9.57 -15.74 10.45
CA SER A 255 10.78 -15.78 11.27
C SER A 255 12.05 -16.18 10.50
N ARG A 256 12.12 -15.84 9.20
CA ARG A 256 13.33 -16.02 8.38
C ARG A 256 14.48 -15.18 8.96
N ARG A 257 15.69 -15.71 8.83
CA ARG A 257 16.90 -15.06 9.34
C ARG A 257 17.53 -14.15 8.28
N THR A 258 18.28 -13.17 8.73
CA THR A 258 19.11 -12.33 7.83
C THR A 258 19.89 -13.19 6.82
N GLY A 259 19.78 -12.85 5.54
CA GLY A 259 20.40 -13.53 4.42
C GLY A 259 19.59 -14.69 3.81
N GLU A 260 18.57 -15.20 4.49
CA GLU A 260 17.66 -16.18 3.89
C GLU A 260 16.72 -15.52 2.88
N LEU A 261 16.22 -16.29 1.89
CA LEU A 261 15.19 -15.77 0.97
C LEU A 261 13.92 -15.39 1.74
N ALA A 262 13.33 -14.27 1.37
CA ALA A 262 12.06 -13.79 1.93
C ALA A 262 10.87 -14.52 1.28
N ASP A 263 10.87 -15.85 1.34
CA ASP A 263 9.90 -16.75 0.70
C ASP A 263 9.06 -17.53 1.72
N GLY A 264 8.75 -16.88 2.83
CA GLY A 264 7.93 -17.47 3.89
C GLY A 264 6.51 -17.86 3.44
N PRO A 265 5.75 -18.59 4.27
CA PRO A 265 4.39 -19.02 3.94
C PRO A 265 3.44 -17.86 3.63
N LEU A 266 3.70 -16.66 4.18
CA LEU A 266 2.91 -15.45 3.94
C LEU A 266 3.40 -14.66 2.72
N ASN A 267 4.48 -15.11 2.05
CA ASN A 267 5.13 -14.40 0.94
C ASN A 267 5.08 -15.19 -0.38
N PRO A 268 3.89 -15.61 -0.83
CA PRO A 268 3.78 -16.39 -2.07
C PRO A 268 4.27 -15.57 -3.27
N LEU A 269 4.82 -16.28 -4.27
CA LEU A 269 5.13 -15.71 -5.58
C LEU A 269 3.81 -15.44 -6.32
N LEU A 270 3.55 -14.17 -6.66
CA LEU A 270 2.29 -13.77 -7.32
C LEU A 270 2.47 -13.52 -8.81
N TRP A 271 3.67 -13.17 -9.25
CA TRP A 271 4.01 -13.00 -10.66
C TRP A 271 5.45 -13.44 -10.94
N SER A 272 5.64 -14.10 -12.08
CA SER A 272 6.95 -14.37 -12.68
C SER A 272 6.81 -14.31 -14.20
N ALA A 273 7.72 -13.57 -14.88
CA ALA A 273 7.84 -13.48 -16.35
C ALA A 273 8.71 -14.59 -16.91
#